data_5216b7df1d6e42d73fcad1faa5e899c2
#
_entry.id   5216b7df1d6e42d73fcad1faa5e899c2
#
_cell.length_a   1.000
_cell.length_b   1.000
_cell.length_c   1.000
_cell.angle_alpha   90.00
_cell.angle_beta   90.00
_cell.angle_gamma   90.00
#
_symmetry.space_group_name_H-M   'P 1'
#
loop_
_entity.id
_entity.type
_entity.pdbx_description
1 polymer ?
#
loop_
_entity_poly.entity_id
_entity_poly.type
_entity_poly.pdbx_seq_one_letter_code
_entity_poly.pdbx_strand_id
1 'polypeptide(L)'
;FINSEVYVENFNKLPVILFSHGLGGMRAQNTVHIEELVSQGYFVIAPDHPFDANITIYDDGTVADYRSGITFLQAKRGKGLKLTEKDFWDFRLPQINTRTADIQYLLDELEVRSGVVHSPWEVMDLDRIGIFGHSYGGATSVMASYIDDRIDACISLDGWNVPIPQNVIDDGLNIPLL
;
A
#
# COMPACT_ATOMS: atom_id res chain seq x y z
N PHE A 1 -15.85 -5.53 13.16
CA PHE A 1 -15.18 -6.56 13.99
C PHE A 1 -14.15 -5.89 14.89
N ILE A 2 -14.63 -5.15 15.89
CA ILE A 2 -13.81 -4.55 16.92
C ILE A 2 -13.84 -5.56 18.09
N ASN A 3 -12.68 -6.05 18.52
CA ASN A 3 -12.48 -7.00 19.62
C ASN A 3 -12.80 -8.49 19.36
N SER A 4 -12.39 -9.06 18.25
CA SER A 4 -12.20 -10.50 18.21
C SER A 4 -10.89 -10.84 18.94
N GLU A 5 -10.98 -11.58 20.04
CA GLU A 5 -9.79 -12.17 20.69
C GLU A 5 -9.13 -13.11 19.67
N VAL A 6 -7.86 -12.86 19.38
CA VAL A 6 -7.09 -13.81 18.59
C VAL A 6 -6.76 -14.98 19.51
N TYR A 7 -7.37 -16.12 19.24
CA TYR A 7 -7.11 -17.34 19.98
C TYR A 7 -5.78 -17.92 19.53
N VAL A 8 -4.71 -17.60 20.26
CA VAL A 8 -3.34 -18.05 19.94
C VAL A 8 -2.97 -19.22 20.86
N GLU A 9 -3.49 -20.43 20.57
CA GLU A 9 -2.90 -21.66 21.10
C GLU A 9 -2.03 -22.32 20.04
N ASN A 10 -0.70 -22.21 20.17
CA ASN A 10 0.29 -22.93 19.36
C ASN A 10 0.29 -22.66 17.85
N PHE A 11 0.09 -21.41 17.41
CA PHE A 11 0.21 -21.08 15.99
C PHE A 11 1.66 -20.87 15.58
N ASN A 12 2.02 -21.48 14.43
CA ASN A 12 3.16 -20.99 13.66
C ASN A 12 2.89 -19.55 13.26
N LYS A 13 3.91 -18.70 13.26
CA LYS A 13 3.78 -17.34 12.78
C LYS A 13 3.24 -17.31 11.35
N LEU A 14 2.39 -16.34 11.05
CA LEU A 14 1.72 -16.19 9.76
C LEU A 14 2.52 -15.23 8.85
N PRO A 15 2.79 -15.60 7.60
CA PRO A 15 3.38 -14.66 6.64
C PRO A 15 2.50 -13.42 6.51
N VAL A 16 3.15 -12.27 6.35
CA VAL A 16 2.46 -10.97 6.25
C VAL A 16 2.27 -10.60 4.79
N ILE A 17 1.08 -10.13 4.45
CA ILE A 17 0.76 -9.58 3.13
C ILE A 17 0.27 -8.14 3.29
N LEU A 18 0.90 -7.22 2.60
CA LEU A 18 0.46 -5.83 2.51
C LEU A 18 -0.39 -5.63 1.25
N PHE A 19 -1.44 -4.84 1.33
CA PHE A 19 -2.26 -4.46 0.19
C PHE A 19 -2.25 -2.95 -0.03
N SER A 20 -1.92 -2.49 -1.24
CA SER A 20 -2.00 -1.08 -1.64
C SER A 20 -3.11 -0.88 -2.68
N HIS A 21 -4.09 -0.02 -2.35
CA HIS A 21 -5.25 0.26 -3.21
C HIS A 21 -4.91 1.18 -4.40
N GLY A 22 -5.74 1.17 -5.46
CA GLY A 22 -5.67 2.11 -6.58
C GLY A 22 -6.02 3.55 -6.19
N LEU A 23 -5.83 4.50 -7.12
CA LEU A 23 -6.25 5.89 -6.92
C LEU A 23 -7.77 5.99 -6.73
N GLY A 24 -8.22 6.69 -5.71
CA GLY A 24 -9.64 6.80 -5.36
C GLY A 24 -10.24 5.50 -4.84
N GLY A 25 -9.42 4.46 -4.64
CA GLY A 25 -9.81 3.24 -3.92
C GLY A 25 -9.82 3.45 -2.41
N MET A 26 -9.76 2.36 -1.67
CA MET A 26 -9.65 2.34 -0.21
C MET A 26 -9.14 0.98 0.24
N ARG A 27 -8.79 0.85 1.52
CA ARG A 27 -8.32 -0.41 2.13
C ARG A 27 -9.24 -1.61 1.89
N ALA A 28 -10.54 -1.38 1.67
CA ALA A 28 -11.53 -2.43 1.40
C ALA A 28 -11.69 -2.75 -0.10
N GLN A 29 -10.90 -2.17 -1.00
CA GLN A 29 -11.07 -2.33 -2.47
C GLN A 29 -11.02 -3.80 -2.91
N ASN A 30 -10.10 -4.57 -2.35
CA ASN A 30 -9.87 -5.97 -2.73
C ASN A 30 -10.28 -6.96 -1.63
N THR A 31 -11.38 -6.70 -0.92
CA THR A 31 -11.86 -7.49 0.23
C THR A 31 -11.92 -8.99 -0.07
N VAL A 32 -12.41 -9.39 -1.25
CA VAL A 32 -12.51 -10.82 -1.62
C VAL A 32 -11.12 -11.49 -1.64
N HIS A 33 -10.10 -10.83 -2.20
CA HIS A 33 -8.74 -11.37 -2.21
C HIS A 33 -8.15 -11.40 -0.79
N ILE A 34 -8.42 -10.36 0.01
CA ILE A 34 -7.96 -10.27 1.39
C ILE A 34 -8.56 -11.40 2.24
N GLU A 35 -9.86 -11.62 2.14
CA GLU A 35 -10.56 -12.69 2.85
C GLU A 35 -10.04 -14.08 2.46
N GLU A 36 -9.79 -14.30 1.16
CA GLU A 36 -9.20 -15.56 0.69
C GLU A 36 -7.79 -15.75 1.26
N LEU A 37 -6.90 -14.75 1.18
CA LEU A 37 -5.56 -14.82 1.75
C LEU A 37 -5.59 -15.12 3.26
N VAL A 38 -6.46 -14.44 4.00
CA VAL A 38 -6.64 -14.71 5.44
C VAL A 38 -7.11 -16.15 5.68
N SER A 39 -8.02 -16.67 4.85
CA SER A 39 -8.49 -18.06 4.95
C SER A 39 -7.39 -19.09 4.70
N GLN A 40 -6.36 -18.72 3.92
CA GLN A 40 -5.18 -19.53 3.63
C GLN A 40 -4.05 -19.38 4.66
N GLY A 41 -4.27 -18.60 5.72
CA GLY A 41 -3.33 -18.46 6.83
C GLY A 41 -2.30 -17.35 6.65
N TYR A 42 -2.62 -16.29 5.91
CA TYR A 42 -1.82 -15.08 5.85
C TYR A 42 -2.35 -14.02 6.83
N PHE A 43 -1.45 -13.20 7.35
CA PHE A 43 -1.78 -11.99 8.08
C PHE A 43 -1.82 -10.82 7.10
N VAL A 44 -3.02 -10.30 6.81
CA VAL A 44 -3.17 -9.28 5.75
C VAL A 44 -3.41 -7.89 6.36
N ILE A 45 -2.66 -6.90 5.87
CA ILE A 45 -2.77 -5.51 6.28
C ILE A 45 -3.04 -4.64 5.05
N ALA A 46 -4.11 -3.87 5.10
CA ALA A 46 -4.54 -2.98 4.04
C ALA A 46 -4.67 -1.54 4.57
N PRO A 47 -3.68 -0.68 4.39
CA PRO A 47 -3.78 0.73 4.74
C PRO A 47 -4.63 1.52 3.74
N ASP A 48 -5.21 2.62 4.18
CA ASP A 48 -5.56 3.72 3.29
C ASP A 48 -4.33 4.62 3.08
N HIS A 49 -4.14 5.11 1.86
CA HIS A 49 -3.20 6.19 1.58
C HIS A 49 -3.97 7.52 1.65
N PRO A 50 -3.79 8.34 2.71
CA PRO A 50 -4.54 9.59 2.88
C PRO A 50 -4.41 10.51 1.67
N PHE A 51 -5.52 11.17 1.28
CA PHE A 51 -5.66 12.00 0.09
C PHE A 51 -5.61 11.27 -1.26
N ASP A 52 -5.18 10.02 -1.29
CA ASP A 52 -5.22 9.13 -2.47
C ASP A 52 -6.36 8.10 -2.35
N ALA A 53 -6.76 7.75 -1.14
CA ALA A 53 -8.00 7.01 -0.89
C ALA A 53 -9.24 7.88 -1.19
N ASN A 54 -10.35 7.24 -1.52
CA ASN A 54 -11.62 7.94 -1.71
C ASN A 54 -11.98 8.80 -0.49
N ILE A 55 -11.80 8.21 0.69
CA ILE A 55 -11.92 8.90 1.97
C ILE A 55 -11.13 8.14 3.03
N THR A 56 -10.42 8.86 3.89
CA THR A 56 -9.84 8.32 5.13
C THR A 56 -10.40 9.10 6.30
N ILE A 57 -10.96 8.40 7.27
CA ILE A 57 -11.50 8.98 8.50
C ILE A 57 -10.61 8.53 9.65
N TYR A 58 -10.03 9.49 10.36
CA TYR A 58 -9.20 9.26 11.54
C TYR A 58 -10.05 9.14 12.81
N ASP A 59 -9.46 8.56 13.86
CA ASP A 59 -10.15 8.31 15.14
C ASP A 59 -10.62 9.60 15.82
N ASP A 60 -9.96 10.71 15.57
CA ASP A 60 -10.34 12.05 16.06
C ASP A 60 -11.47 12.72 15.23
N GLY A 61 -11.97 12.02 14.21
CA GLY A 61 -12.98 12.53 13.28
C GLY A 61 -12.44 13.40 12.14
N THR A 62 -11.13 13.62 12.07
CA THR A 62 -10.50 14.30 10.93
C THR A 62 -10.69 13.47 9.66
N VAL A 63 -10.92 14.16 8.53
CA VAL A 63 -11.18 13.54 7.24
C VAL A 63 -10.13 13.96 6.23
N ALA A 64 -9.50 12.98 5.59
CA ALA A 64 -8.70 13.16 4.39
C ALA A 64 -9.51 12.70 3.17
N ASP A 65 -9.95 13.65 2.35
CA ASP A 65 -10.70 13.43 1.12
C ASP A 65 -9.76 13.19 -0.07
N TYR A 66 -10.31 12.60 -1.15
CA TYR A 66 -9.54 12.30 -2.37
C TYR A 66 -9.08 13.57 -3.09
N ARG A 67 -7.77 13.74 -3.26
CA ARG A 67 -7.14 14.92 -3.91
C ARG A 67 -6.20 14.58 -5.07
N SER A 68 -6.16 13.33 -5.50
CA SER A 68 -5.16 12.83 -6.45
C SER A 68 -5.65 12.75 -7.89
N GLY A 69 -6.87 13.18 -8.16
CA GLY A 69 -7.44 13.17 -9.51
C GLY A 69 -6.86 14.25 -10.43
N ILE A 70 -6.79 13.95 -11.72
CA ILE A 70 -6.42 14.93 -12.77
C ILE A 70 -7.30 16.18 -12.72
N THR A 71 -8.58 16.04 -12.38
CA THR A 71 -9.51 17.14 -12.19
C THR A 71 -9.08 18.10 -11.08
N PHE A 72 -8.43 17.60 -10.03
CA PHE A 72 -7.88 18.42 -8.95
C PHE A 72 -6.70 19.27 -9.44
N LEU A 73 -5.81 18.67 -10.24
CA LEU A 73 -4.71 19.39 -10.90
C LEU A 73 -5.21 20.49 -11.85
N GLN A 74 -6.23 20.17 -12.63
CA GLN A 74 -6.86 21.14 -13.56
C GLN A 74 -7.55 22.27 -12.80
N ALA A 75 -8.21 21.98 -11.68
CA ALA A 75 -8.82 23.00 -10.82
C ALA A 75 -7.77 23.92 -10.17
N LYS A 76 -6.62 23.39 -9.80
CA LYS A 76 -5.51 24.13 -9.17
C LYS A 76 -4.81 25.09 -10.15
N ARG A 77 -4.81 24.77 -11.47
CA ARG A 77 -4.17 25.57 -12.53
C ARG A 77 -5.11 26.52 -13.28
N GLY A 78 -6.39 26.43 -13.06
CA GLY A 78 -7.40 27.16 -13.80
C GLY A 78 -8.03 26.33 -14.94
N LYS A 79 -9.32 26.53 -15.16
CA LYS A 79 -10.10 25.81 -16.18
C LYS A 79 -9.53 26.10 -17.58
N GLY A 80 -9.20 25.06 -18.31
CA GLY A 80 -8.84 25.13 -19.73
C GLY A 80 -7.35 25.01 -20.05
N LEU A 81 -6.45 24.94 -19.07
CA LEU A 81 -5.02 24.68 -19.32
C LEU A 81 -4.79 23.18 -19.57
N LYS A 82 -4.11 22.86 -20.67
CA LYS A 82 -3.62 21.50 -20.90
C LYS A 82 -2.48 21.20 -19.94
N LEU A 83 -2.53 20.04 -19.30
CA LEU A 83 -1.41 19.54 -18.53
C LEU A 83 -0.26 19.18 -19.46
N THR A 84 0.94 19.62 -19.14
CA THR A 84 2.17 19.20 -19.81
C THR A 84 2.69 17.91 -19.19
N GLU A 85 3.61 17.24 -19.86
CA GLU A 85 4.32 16.10 -19.31
C GLU A 85 5.05 16.46 -18.01
N LYS A 86 5.69 17.63 -17.97
CA LYS A 86 6.33 18.14 -16.75
C LYS A 86 5.33 18.24 -15.59
N ASP A 87 4.11 18.75 -15.84
CA ASP A 87 3.07 18.87 -14.81
C ASP A 87 2.63 17.51 -14.28
N PHE A 88 2.60 16.52 -15.14
CA PHE A 88 2.30 15.15 -14.76
C PHE A 88 3.36 14.60 -13.81
N TRP A 89 4.63 14.73 -14.16
CA TRP A 89 5.74 14.23 -13.34
C TRP A 89 5.91 15.01 -12.03
N ASP A 90 5.79 16.34 -12.05
CA ASP A 90 5.83 17.19 -10.85
C ASP A 90 4.74 16.79 -9.82
N PHE A 91 3.68 16.16 -10.27
CA PHE A 91 2.61 15.68 -9.41
C PHE A 91 2.76 14.20 -9.03
N ARG A 92 3.08 13.34 -9.98
CA ARG A 92 3.09 11.88 -9.78
C ARG A 92 4.31 11.37 -9.03
N LEU A 93 5.48 11.98 -9.22
CA LEU A 93 6.68 11.57 -8.50
C LEU A 93 6.57 11.81 -6.98
N PRO A 94 6.19 12.99 -6.49
CA PRO A 94 5.95 13.17 -5.06
C PRO A 94 4.87 12.24 -4.51
N GLN A 95 3.83 11.98 -5.30
CA GLN A 95 2.72 11.12 -4.89
C GLN A 95 3.17 9.67 -4.72
N ILE A 96 3.86 9.07 -5.70
CA ILE A 96 4.35 7.69 -5.59
C ILE A 96 5.35 7.57 -4.44
N ASN A 97 6.23 8.54 -4.26
CA ASN A 97 7.19 8.56 -3.16
C ASN A 97 6.50 8.63 -1.79
N THR A 98 5.43 9.43 -1.65
CA THR A 98 4.65 9.48 -0.41
C THR A 98 4.01 8.14 -0.11
N ARG A 99 3.36 7.50 -1.11
CA ARG A 99 2.74 6.18 -0.91
C ARG A 99 3.76 5.09 -0.58
N THR A 100 4.93 5.17 -1.19
CA THR A 100 6.05 4.26 -0.87
C THR A 100 6.52 4.48 0.57
N ALA A 101 6.65 5.74 1.00
CA ALA A 101 6.98 6.06 2.39
C ALA A 101 5.90 5.61 3.39
N ASP A 102 4.61 5.64 3.01
CA ASP A 102 3.53 5.07 3.83
C ASP A 102 3.75 3.57 4.07
N ILE A 103 4.16 2.82 3.04
CA ILE A 103 4.46 1.38 3.16
C ILE A 103 5.69 1.15 4.05
N GLN A 104 6.77 1.94 3.88
CA GLN A 104 7.96 1.83 4.74
C GLN A 104 7.61 2.13 6.20
N TYR A 105 6.88 3.20 6.45
CA TYR A 105 6.42 3.54 7.80
C TYR A 105 5.56 2.42 8.41
N LEU A 106 4.68 1.82 7.60
CA LEU A 106 3.89 0.68 8.05
C LEU A 106 4.78 -0.50 8.44
N LEU A 107 5.79 -0.84 7.65
CA LEU A 107 6.75 -1.91 7.96
C LEU A 107 7.49 -1.62 9.27
N ASP A 108 7.94 -0.39 9.49
CA ASP A 108 8.60 0.03 10.73
C ASP A 108 7.65 -0.14 11.95
N GLU A 109 6.39 0.25 11.80
CA GLU A 109 5.37 0.06 12.85
C GLU A 109 5.08 -1.43 13.13
N LEU A 110 5.13 -2.30 12.11
CA LEU A 110 4.94 -3.74 12.30
C LEU A 110 6.08 -4.36 13.09
N GLU A 111 7.32 -3.95 12.87
CA GLU A 111 8.45 -4.39 13.68
C GLU A 111 8.27 -4.04 15.17
N VAL A 112 7.86 -2.81 15.44
CA VAL A 112 7.58 -2.36 16.82
C VAL A 112 6.44 -3.16 17.44
N ARG A 113 5.35 -3.37 16.68
CA ARG A 113 4.13 -4.04 17.19
C ARG A 113 4.29 -5.53 17.35
N SER A 114 5.10 -6.19 16.53
CA SER A 114 5.35 -7.65 16.63
C SER A 114 5.98 -8.07 17.96
N GLY A 115 6.65 -7.14 18.64
CA GLY A 115 7.20 -7.35 19.99
C GLY A 115 6.19 -7.20 21.13
N VAL A 116 4.93 -6.81 20.85
CA VAL A 116 3.90 -6.64 21.87
C VAL A 116 3.26 -7.98 22.20
N VAL A 117 3.63 -8.56 23.34
CA VAL A 117 3.12 -9.85 23.82
C VAL A 117 1.63 -9.79 24.09
N HIS A 118 0.91 -10.89 23.83
CA HIS A 118 -0.55 -11.01 23.96
C HIS A 118 -1.34 -10.05 23.10
N SER A 119 -0.78 -9.68 21.94
CA SER A 119 -1.45 -8.86 20.93
C SER A 119 -1.68 -9.65 19.63
N PRO A 120 -2.64 -9.25 18.78
CA PRO A 120 -2.82 -9.86 17.45
C PRO A 120 -1.56 -9.78 16.57
N TRP A 121 -0.65 -8.87 16.85
CA TRP A 121 0.58 -8.64 16.09
C TRP A 121 1.65 -9.69 16.38
N GLU A 122 1.55 -10.42 17.52
CA GLU A 122 2.50 -11.46 17.90
C GLU A 122 2.55 -12.63 16.92
N VAL A 123 1.48 -12.87 16.16
CA VAL A 123 1.40 -13.97 15.21
C VAL A 123 2.06 -13.67 13.87
N MET A 124 2.51 -12.44 13.63
CA MET A 124 3.16 -12.06 12.37
C MET A 124 4.54 -12.68 12.22
N ASP A 125 4.82 -13.19 11.03
CA ASP A 125 6.14 -13.58 10.57
C ASP A 125 6.72 -12.46 9.69
N LEU A 126 7.55 -11.63 10.27
CA LEU A 126 8.19 -10.52 9.57
C LEU A 126 9.42 -10.94 8.74
N ASP A 127 9.81 -12.22 8.78
CA ASP A 127 10.82 -12.79 7.89
C ASP A 127 10.18 -13.27 6.56
N ARG A 128 8.86 -13.11 6.40
CA ARG A 128 8.10 -13.47 5.19
C ARG A 128 7.03 -12.44 4.90
N ILE A 129 7.41 -11.40 4.17
CA ILE A 129 6.53 -10.28 3.83
C ILE A 129 6.32 -10.21 2.32
N GLY A 130 5.06 -10.29 1.89
CA GLY A 130 4.66 -10.01 0.51
C GLY A 130 3.86 -8.71 0.41
N ILE A 131 3.84 -8.13 -0.76
CA ILE A 131 2.99 -6.97 -1.07
C ILE A 131 2.23 -7.18 -2.38
N PHE A 132 0.97 -6.77 -2.43
CA PHE A 132 0.25 -6.67 -3.68
C PHE A 132 -0.53 -5.37 -3.77
N GLY A 133 -0.79 -4.92 -4.99
CA GLY A 133 -1.56 -3.71 -5.21
C GLY A 133 -2.28 -3.69 -6.54
N HIS A 134 -3.36 -2.94 -6.60
CA HIS A 134 -4.16 -2.75 -7.81
C HIS A 134 -3.91 -1.38 -8.43
N SER A 135 -3.77 -1.32 -9.76
CA SER A 135 -3.62 -0.06 -10.51
C SER A 135 -2.42 0.77 -9.97
N TYR A 136 -2.65 1.98 -9.48
CA TYR A 136 -1.59 2.80 -8.84
C TYR A 136 -0.99 2.14 -7.60
N GLY A 137 -1.77 1.31 -6.88
CA GLY A 137 -1.28 0.48 -5.80
C GLY A 137 -0.28 -0.58 -6.27
N GLY A 138 -0.43 -1.10 -7.49
CA GLY A 138 0.57 -1.96 -8.12
C GLY A 138 1.91 -1.25 -8.31
N ALA A 139 1.90 -0.01 -8.84
CA ALA A 139 3.10 0.81 -8.92
C ALA A 139 3.71 1.10 -7.53
N THR A 140 2.87 1.38 -6.53
CA THR A 140 3.32 1.56 -5.15
C THR A 140 4.00 0.30 -4.62
N SER A 141 3.43 -0.88 -4.88
CA SER A 141 4.00 -2.17 -4.47
C SER A 141 5.36 -2.42 -5.10
N VAL A 142 5.51 -2.15 -6.42
CA VAL A 142 6.80 -2.26 -7.12
C VAL A 142 7.83 -1.30 -6.53
N MET A 143 7.46 -0.04 -6.32
CA MET A 143 8.36 0.97 -5.74
C MET A 143 8.78 0.60 -4.30
N ALA A 144 7.84 0.15 -3.47
CA ALA A 144 8.14 -0.29 -2.11
C ALA A 144 9.11 -1.47 -2.11
N SER A 145 8.87 -2.46 -2.98
CA SER A 145 9.75 -3.63 -3.13
C SER A 145 11.13 -3.31 -3.69
N TYR A 146 11.27 -2.22 -4.44
CA TYR A 146 12.58 -1.79 -4.94
C TYR A 146 13.45 -1.12 -3.88
N ILE A 147 12.82 -0.44 -2.90
CA ILE A 147 13.56 0.38 -1.93
C ILE A 147 13.60 -0.23 -0.52
N ASP A 148 12.85 -1.29 -0.25
CA ASP A 148 12.76 -1.92 1.07
C ASP A 148 12.98 -3.44 0.98
N ASP A 149 14.14 -3.87 1.43
CA ASP A 149 14.58 -5.27 1.34
C ASP A 149 13.80 -6.22 2.27
N ARG A 150 12.89 -5.72 3.12
CA ARG A 150 12.01 -6.55 3.96
C ARG A 150 10.90 -7.22 3.16
N ILE A 151 10.66 -6.77 1.92
CA ILE A 151 9.62 -7.33 1.06
C ILE A 151 10.20 -8.46 0.22
N ASP A 152 9.65 -9.67 0.35
CA ASP A 152 10.16 -10.90 -0.28
C ASP A 152 9.46 -11.24 -1.61
N ALA A 153 8.26 -10.70 -1.85
CA ALA A 153 7.50 -10.96 -3.08
C ALA A 153 6.53 -9.80 -3.40
N CYS A 154 6.33 -9.52 -4.67
CA CYS A 154 5.47 -8.47 -5.16
C CYS A 154 4.46 -8.97 -6.20
N ILE A 155 3.20 -8.52 -6.11
CA ILE A 155 2.18 -8.75 -7.14
C ILE A 155 1.60 -7.40 -7.57
N SER A 156 1.63 -7.13 -8.88
CA SER A 156 1.08 -5.91 -9.48
C SER A 156 -0.17 -6.24 -10.29
N LEU A 157 -1.36 -6.12 -9.68
CA LEU A 157 -2.64 -6.40 -10.31
C LEU A 157 -3.06 -5.22 -11.20
N ASP A 158 -2.99 -5.43 -12.53
CA ASP A 158 -3.29 -4.38 -13.52
C ASP A 158 -2.60 -3.05 -13.16
N GLY A 159 -1.31 -3.15 -12.81
CA GLY A 159 -0.54 -2.04 -12.25
C GLY A 159 -0.34 -0.89 -13.23
N TRP A 160 -0.69 0.31 -12.81
CA TRP A 160 -0.39 1.51 -13.57
C TRP A 160 1.04 1.99 -13.29
N ASN A 161 2.01 1.35 -13.94
CA ASN A 161 3.44 1.53 -13.68
C ASN A 161 4.06 2.80 -14.32
N VAL A 162 3.24 3.62 -15.01
CA VAL A 162 3.71 4.87 -15.66
C VAL A 162 4.49 5.80 -14.71
N PRO A 163 4.11 5.98 -13.42
CA PRO A 163 4.86 6.86 -12.51
C PRO A 163 6.15 6.25 -11.95
N ILE A 164 6.50 5.01 -12.27
CA ILE A 164 7.76 4.39 -11.81
C ILE A 164 8.93 5.03 -12.56
N PRO A 165 9.98 5.50 -11.84
CA PRO A 165 11.17 6.05 -12.47
C PRO A 165 11.88 5.03 -13.38
N GLN A 166 12.47 5.51 -14.48
CA GLN A 166 13.10 4.65 -15.48
C GLN A 166 14.22 3.78 -14.91
N ASN A 167 15.01 4.30 -13.97
CA ASN A 167 16.06 3.53 -13.31
C ASN A 167 15.51 2.31 -12.54
N VAL A 168 14.35 2.41 -11.92
CA VAL A 168 13.70 1.28 -11.23
C VAL A 168 13.25 0.21 -12.23
N ILE A 169 12.78 0.66 -13.41
CA ILE A 169 12.39 -0.25 -14.50
C ILE A 169 13.64 -0.96 -15.06
N ASP A 170 14.73 -0.22 -15.26
CA ASP A 170 15.97 -0.74 -15.84
C ASP A 170 16.68 -1.71 -14.89
N ASP A 171 16.68 -1.41 -13.58
CA ASP A 171 17.29 -2.25 -12.55
C ASP A 171 16.45 -3.51 -12.27
N GLY A 172 15.12 -3.42 -12.38
CA GLY A 172 14.19 -4.48 -12.01
C GLY A 172 14.14 -4.73 -10.50
N LEU A 173 13.45 -5.80 -10.10
CA LEU A 173 13.39 -6.26 -8.71
C LEU A 173 14.23 -7.51 -8.52
N ASN A 174 14.89 -7.61 -7.35
CA ASN A 174 15.66 -8.82 -6.95
C ASN A 174 14.76 -9.88 -6.29
N ILE A 175 13.45 -9.69 -6.27
CA ILE A 175 12.44 -10.58 -5.69
C ILE A 175 11.43 -10.99 -6.76
N PRO A 176 10.67 -12.10 -6.57
CA PRO A 176 9.60 -12.47 -7.48
C PRO A 176 8.58 -11.35 -7.68
N LEU A 177 8.31 -11.01 -8.95
CA LEU A 177 7.27 -10.08 -9.39
C LEU A 177 6.27 -10.80 -10.31
N LEU A 178 4.98 -10.72 -10.00
CA LEU A 178 3.89 -11.27 -10.79
C LEU A 178 2.93 -10.16 -11.25
#